data_2fca38f192a520cdf9d8f62f67783464
#
_entry.id   2fca38f192a520cdf9d8f62f67783464
#
_cell.length_a   1.000
_cell.length_b   1.000
_cell.length_c   1.000
_cell.angle_alpha   90.00
_cell.angle_beta   90.00
_cell.angle_gamma   90.00
#
_symmetry.space_group_name_H-M   'P 1'
#
loop_
_entity.id
_entity.type
_entity.pdbx_description
1 polymer ?
#
loop_
_entity_poly.entity_id
_entity_poly.type
_entity_poly.pdbx_seq_one_letter_code
_entity_poly.pdbx_strand_id
1 'polypeptide(L)'
;VWALLLALLLSGCGEKSAPVPVPAPEGDYSISLAQESVDLLAGQEDAYIEIAEFTRNGEFADPAYLRYTTSDSDVVTVENGNLKGVGAGTASVVVSCGNASDELTVRVWERAESADLSESTVRTYGRTYGQNGGIAADNVNSGIGFSFYGTQCRIQIYNSAGTTQYLRYYLDGDREGRRVPISRAGLHTYSFAADLEPGIHSIRVMKATEQNLWGTSFSLLFTGVETGEGCELLYRLPEEERLKIDFYGDSITAGQGNLAESSAEGISVANSDGTQTYAAFTAEALGSESDFIGYGGITVKAPKYYGTDITMYSIWHWYSTLNRTEYPVDPDTDFVVINLGTNDAGVTGYGTQQFAQDYLSLLNDMSAAYPRSHFVLCYGMMGTTYFIEQGIRQTIEEFSGEAYYCRLPSNLLGAGSHPTVEGHRAAAKTLTEFLKTL
;
A
#
# COMPACT_ATOMS: atom_id res chain seq x y z
N VAL A 1 -79.73 -4.95 -26.44
CA VAL A 1 -78.47 -5.46 -26.94
C VAL A 1 -77.55 -4.27 -27.20
N TRP A 2 -76.69 -3.97 -26.28
CA TRP A 2 -75.81 -2.83 -26.35
C TRP A 2 -74.36 -3.34 -26.58
N ALA A 3 -73.74 -2.90 -27.68
CA ALA A 3 -72.32 -3.13 -27.96
C ALA A 3 -71.49 -1.95 -27.38
N LEU A 4 -70.56 -2.23 -26.48
CA LEU A 4 -69.60 -1.27 -25.98
C LEU A 4 -68.42 -1.21 -26.97
N LEU A 5 -68.14 -0.04 -27.52
CA LEU A 5 -66.96 0.28 -28.27
C LEU A 5 -65.87 0.62 -27.27
N LEU A 6 -64.76 -0.19 -27.19
CA LEU A 6 -63.58 0.09 -26.42
C LEU A 6 -62.61 0.82 -27.36
N ALA A 7 -62.43 2.12 -27.14
CA ALA A 7 -61.36 2.94 -27.79
C ALA A 7 -60.04 2.68 -27.18
N LEU A 8 -59.13 2.02 -27.90
CA LEU A 8 -57.70 1.95 -27.52
C LEU A 8 -57.05 3.32 -27.79
N LEU A 9 -56.73 4.02 -26.73
CA LEU A 9 -55.78 5.14 -26.76
C LEU A 9 -54.35 4.56 -26.80
N LEU A 10 -53.76 4.50 -27.99
CA LEU A 10 -52.32 4.34 -28.18
C LEU A 10 -51.66 5.66 -27.80
N SER A 11 -51.18 5.76 -26.55
CA SER A 11 -50.22 6.78 -26.16
C SER A 11 -48.87 6.41 -26.79
N GLY A 12 -48.54 7.04 -27.90
CA GLY A 12 -47.21 7.00 -28.48
C GLY A 12 -46.20 7.64 -27.48
N CYS A 13 -45.38 6.81 -26.87
CA CYS A 13 -44.10 7.28 -26.32
C CYS A 13 -43.25 7.68 -27.53
N GLY A 14 -43.24 8.96 -27.83
CA GLY A 14 -42.22 9.52 -28.72
C GLY A 14 -40.88 9.43 -28.02
N GLU A 15 -40.00 8.57 -28.52
CA GLU A 15 -38.58 8.67 -28.21
C GLU A 15 -38.14 10.10 -28.57
N LYS A 16 -37.78 10.90 -27.54
CA LYS A 16 -37.08 12.14 -27.77
C LYS A 16 -35.71 11.78 -28.34
N SER A 17 -35.59 11.90 -29.67
CA SER A 17 -34.25 11.84 -30.31
C SER A 17 -33.31 12.82 -29.57
N ALA A 18 -32.16 12.32 -29.13
CA ALA A 18 -31.13 13.19 -28.56
C ALA A 18 -30.85 14.36 -29.50
N PRO A 19 -30.70 15.60 -29.03
CA PRO A 19 -30.42 16.75 -29.86
C PRO A 19 -29.16 16.49 -30.70
N VAL A 20 -29.23 16.68 -32.00
CA VAL A 20 -28.05 16.55 -32.88
C VAL A 20 -27.00 17.53 -32.44
N PRO A 21 -25.79 17.05 -32.15
CA PRO A 21 -24.71 17.93 -31.63
C PRO A 21 -24.43 19.05 -32.64
N VAL A 22 -24.44 20.30 -32.16
CA VAL A 22 -24.03 21.44 -32.96
C VAL A 22 -22.51 21.30 -33.26
N PRO A 23 -22.08 21.34 -34.54
CA PRO A 23 -20.65 21.27 -34.85
C PRO A 23 -19.92 22.49 -34.27
N ALA A 24 -18.78 22.21 -33.60
CA ALA A 24 -17.94 23.28 -33.07
C ALA A 24 -17.37 24.14 -34.21
N PRO A 25 -17.33 25.48 -34.09
CA PRO A 25 -16.67 26.36 -35.05
C PRO A 25 -15.20 26.01 -35.18
N GLU A 26 -14.60 26.27 -36.37
CA GLU A 26 -13.15 26.09 -36.58
C GLU A 26 -12.34 26.99 -35.64
N GLY A 27 -11.22 26.48 -35.10
CA GLY A 27 -10.32 27.19 -34.20
C GLY A 27 -9.45 26.26 -33.36
N ASP A 28 -8.47 26.82 -32.70
CA ASP A 28 -7.62 26.12 -31.74
C ASP A 28 -8.31 26.14 -30.38
N TYR A 29 -8.70 24.96 -29.92
CA TYR A 29 -9.35 24.76 -28.62
C TYR A 29 -8.33 24.34 -27.56
N SER A 30 -8.56 24.76 -26.31
CA SER A 30 -7.89 24.26 -25.10
C SER A 30 -8.95 23.86 -24.08
N ILE A 31 -8.78 22.70 -23.44
CA ILE A 31 -9.61 22.18 -22.37
C ILE A 31 -8.70 21.77 -21.22
N SER A 32 -9.09 22.14 -19.99
CA SER A 32 -8.47 21.67 -18.77
C SER A 32 -9.57 21.44 -17.73
N LEU A 33 -9.56 20.26 -17.11
CA LEU A 33 -10.45 19.90 -16.01
C LEU A 33 -9.87 20.39 -14.68
N ALA A 34 -10.75 20.75 -13.73
CA ALA A 34 -10.34 21.18 -12.40
C ALA A 34 -9.97 19.98 -11.49
N GLN A 35 -10.32 18.77 -11.89
CA GLN A 35 -10.16 17.54 -11.12
C GLN A 35 -9.67 16.40 -12.01
N GLU A 36 -8.78 15.56 -11.48
CA GLU A 36 -8.25 14.39 -12.19
C GLU A 36 -9.13 13.14 -11.95
N SER A 37 -9.87 13.10 -10.84
CA SER A 37 -10.75 12.00 -10.52
C SER A 37 -11.97 12.41 -9.71
N VAL A 38 -13.05 11.60 -9.82
CA VAL A 38 -14.30 11.72 -9.04
C VAL A 38 -14.70 10.36 -8.52
N ASP A 39 -15.09 10.31 -7.24
CA ASP A 39 -15.67 9.13 -6.60
C ASP A 39 -17.18 9.30 -6.44
N LEU A 40 -17.96 8.31 -6.88
CA LEU A 40 -19.41 8.30 -6.82
C LEU A 40 -19.91 7.02 -6.13
N LEU A 41 -21.08 7.09 -5.52
CA LEU A 41 -21.83 5.88 -5.19
C LEU A 41 -22.68 5.44 -6.40
N ALA A 42 -22.88 4.13 -6.53
CA ALA A 42 -23.85 3.61 -7.49
C ALA A 42 -25.25 4.21 -7.22
N GLY A 43 -25.89 4.72 -8.28
CA GLY A 43 -27.15 5.45 -8.20
C GLY A 43 -27.03 6.94 -7.90
N GLN A 44 -25.86 7.49 -7.61
CA GLN A 44 -25.64 8.92 -7.42
C GLN A 44 -25.73 9.66 -8.77
N GLU A 45 -26.45 10.80 -8.81
CA GLU A 45 -26.74 11.53 -10.06
C GLU A 45 -26.39 13.02 -10.01
N ASP A 46 -25.86 13.53 -8.88
CA ASP A 46 -25.65 14.97 -8.61
C ASP A 46 -24.17 15.40 -8.65
N ALA A 47 -23.35 14.68 -9.41
CA ALA A 47 -21.95 15.02 -9.59
C ALA A 47 -21.71 15.64 -10.96
N TYR A 48 -20.85 16.66 -11.03
CA TYR A 48 -20.56 17.39 -12.26
C TYR A 48 -19.06 17.39 -12.55
N ILE A 49 -18.74 17.41 -13.85
CA ILE A 49 -17.36 17.65 -14.32
C ILE A 49 -17.08 19.14 -14.22
N GLU A 50 -16.09 19.47 -13.41
CA GLU A 50 -15.62 20.85 -13.27
C GLU A 50 -14.60 21.20 -14.33
N ILE A 51 -14.92 22.19 -15.20
CA ILE A 51 -14.04 22.68 -16.24
C ILE A 51 -13.23 23.87 -15.68
N ALA A 52 -11.91 23.72 -15.58
CA ALA A 52 -11.02 24.81 -15.14
C ALA A 52 -10.80 25.83 -16.26
N GLU A 53 -10.62 25.35 -17.51
CA GLU A 53 -10.44 26.18 -18.69
C GLU A 53 -11.09 25.55 -19.91
N PHE A 54 -11.82 26.36 -20.68
CA PHE A 54 -12.28 26.02 -22.02
C PHE A 54 -12.20 27.25 -22.90
N THR A 55 -11.26 27.25 -23.83
CA THR A 55 -10.99 28.40 -24.71
C THR A 55 -10.95 27.98 -26.18
N ARG A 56 -11.17 28.98 -27.04
CA ARG A 56 -11.01 28.91 -28.50
C ARG A 56 -10.16 30.11 -28.95
N ASN A 57 -9.01 29.85 -29.57
CA ASN A 57 -8.07 30.88 -29.97
C ASN A 57 -7.67 31.84 -28.80
N GLY A 58 -7.63 31.30 -27.55
CA GLY A 58 -7.29 32.05 -26.34
C GLY A 58 -8.43 32.85 -25.70
N GLU A 59 -9.66 32.78 -26.24
CA GLU A 59 -10.88 33.40 -25.67
C GLU A 59 -11.82 32.34 -25.17
N PHE A 60 -12.68 32.68 -24.17
CA PHE A 60 -13.66 31.73 -23.63
C PHE A 60 -14.56 31.18 -24.74
N ALA A 61 -14.72 29.85 -24.72
CA ALA A 61 -15.55 29.14 -25.67
C ALA A 61 -16.91 28.74 -25.01
N ASP A 62 -17.93 28.60 -25.88
CA ASP A 62 -19.26 28.20 -25.43
C ASP A 62 -19.27 26.72 -25.01
N PRO A 63 -19.61 26.37 -23.74
CA PRO A 63 -19.69 25.00 -23.25
C PRO A 63 -20.62 24.08 -24.04
N ALA A 64 -21.56 24.62 -24.81
CA ALA A 64 -22.44 23.84 -25.69
C ALA A 64 -21.70 23.04 -26.77
N TYR A 65 -20.43 23.39 -27.07
CA TYR A 65 -19.58 22.66 -28.01
C TYR A 65 -18.85 21.48 -27.38
N LEU A 66 -18.83 21.35 -26.05
CA LEU A 66 -18.21 20.22 -25.37
C LEU A 66 -18.92 18.91 -25.69
N ARG A 67 -18.14 17.87 -25.84
CA ARG A 67 -18.60 16.48 -26.00
C ARG A 67 -18.05 15.66 -24.88
N TYR A 68 -18.88 14.75 -24.37
CA TYR A 68 -18.58 13.90 -23.25
C TYR A 68 -18.73 12.45 -23.69
N THR A 69 -17.74 11.63 -23.42
CA THR A 69 -17.78 10.18 -23.71
C THR A 69 -17.25 9.41 -22.51
N THR A 70 -17.86 8.29 -22.20
CA THR A 70 -17.36 7.36 -21.19
C THR A 70 -16.71 6.15 -21.85
N SER A 71 -15.68 5.60 -21.21
CA SER A 71 -15.09 4.31 -21.62
C SER A 71 -15.97 3.11 -21.27
N ASP A 72 -16.84 3.26 -20.24
CA ASP A 72 -17.74 2.21 -19.79
C ASP A 72 -19.06 2.80 -19.25
N SER A 73 -20.14 2.59 -20.00
CA SER A 73 -21.49 3.05 -19.63
C SER A 73 -22.16 2.21 -18.54
N ASP A 74 -21.66 1.00 -18.26
CA ASP A 74 -22.16 0.16 -17.18
C ASP A 74 -21.57 0.60 -15.83
N VAL A 75 -20.50 1.38 -15.85
CA VAL A 75 -19.90 2.01 -14.65
C VAL A 75 -20.43 3.43 -14.46
N VAL A 76 -20.34 4.30 -15.47
CA VAL A 76 -20.77 5.70 -15.40
C VAL A 76 -21.37 6.17 -16.70
N THR A 77 -22.47 6.92 -16.61
CA THR A 77 -23.00 7.68 -17.74
C THR A 77 -22.75 9.17 -17.55
N VAL A 78 -22.62 9.90 -18.66
CA VAL A 78 -22.37 11.35 -18.64
C VAL A 78 -23.33 12.05 -19.60
N GLU A 79 -24.05 13.05 -19.12
CA GLU A 79 -24.94 13.89 -19.93
C GLU A 79 -24.71 15.36 -19.60
N ASN A 80 -24.23 16.14 -20.60
CA ASN A 80 -23.95 17.56 -20.47
C ASN A 80 -23.03 17.92 -19.28
N GLY A 81 -22.04 17.04 -18.99
CA GLY A 81 -21.13 17.19 -17.85
C GLY A 81 -21.67 16.68 -16.51
N ASN A 82 -22.92 16.23 -16.45
CA ASN A 82 -23.48 15.57 -15.29
C ASN A 82 -23.12 14.08 -15.30
N LEU A 83 -22.55 13.59 -14.22
CA LEU A 83 -22.14 12.21 -14.02
C LEU A 83 -23.20 11.45 -13.23
N LYS A 84 -23.50 10.23 -13.67
CA LYS A 84 -24.33 9.28 -12.92
C LYS A 84 -23.56 7.98 -12.72
N GLY A 85 -23.37 7.59 -11.49
CA GLY A 85 -22.85 6.28 -11.11
C GLY A 85 -23.88 5.20 -11.44
N VAL A 86 -23.48 4.19 -12.20
CA VAL A 86 -24.36 3.09 -12.63
C VAL A 86 -24.06 1.83 -11.84
N GLY A 87 -22.84 1.30 -11.94
CA GLY A 87 -22.39 0.10 -11.25
C GLY A 87 -20.95 0.23 -10.79
N ALA A 88 -20.53 -0.60 -9.83
CA ALA A 88 -19.18 -0.54 -9.27
C ALA A 88 -18.11 -0.77 -10.34
N GLY A 89 -17.09 0.09 -10.34
CA GLY A 89 -15.99 0.00 -11.30
C GLY A 89 -15.23 1.31 -11.45
N THR A 90 -14.30 1.32 -12.40
CA THR A 90 -13.55 2.51 -12.80
C THR A 90 -13.70 2.72 -14.29
N ALA A 91 -14.02 3.94 -14.69
CA ALA A 91 -14.14 4.34 -16.09
C ALA A 91 -13.49 5.71 -16.31
N SER A 92 -13.03 5.93 -17.54
CA SER A 92 -12.59 7.23 -18.00
C SER A 92 -13.75 7.99 -18.64
N VAL A 93 -13.85 9.28 -18.32
CA VAL A 93 -14.73 10.21 -19.03
C VAL A 93 -13.88 11.24 -19.74
N VAL A 94 -13.98 11.26 -21.07
CA VAL A 94 -13.26 12.23 -21.93
C VAL A 94 -14.18 13.40 -22.26
N VAL A 95 -13.68 14.61 -22.00
CA VAL A 95 -14.27 15.89 -22.41
C VAL A 95 -13.52 16.38 -23.62
N SER A 96 -14.19 16.67 -24.73
CA SER A 96 -13.53 17.04 -25.97
C SER A 96 -14.24 18.15 -26.75
N CYS A 97 -13.49 18.92 -27.52
CA CYS A 97 -13.98 19.87 -28.51
C CYS A 97 -12.92 20.15 -29.57
N GLY A 98 -13.25 19.96 -30.86
CA GLY A 98 -12.32 20.12 -31.94
C GLY A 98 -11.06 19.28 -31.81
N ASN A 99 -9.90 19.93 -31.67
CA ASN A 99 -8.59 19.30 -31.51
C ASN A 99 -8.17 19.12 -30.03
N ALA A 100 -8.96 19.59 -29.07
CA ALA A 100 -8.65 19.52 -27.65
C ALA A 100 -9.47 18.43 -26.92
N SER A 101 -8.84 17.81 -25.95
CA SER A 101 -9.50 16.90 -25.01
C SER A 101 -8.77 16.87 -23.67
N ASP A 102 -9.51 16.57 -22.61
CA ASP A 102 -8.99 16.22 -21.30
C ASP A 102 -9.79 15.05 -20.73
N GLU A 103 -9.24 14.34 -19.76
CA GLU A 103 -9.76 13.06 -19.25
C GLU A 103 -9.91 13.09 -17.75
N LEU A 104 -11.03 12.52 -17.27
CA LEU A 104 -11.38 12.37 -15.86
C LEU A 104 -11.54 10.90 -15.53
N THR A 105 -10.86 10.43 -14.49
CA THR A 105 -11.12 9.09 -13.92
C THR A 105 -12.34 9.12 -13.01
N VAL A 106 -13.32 8.28 -13.27
CA VAL A 106 -14.51 8.13 -12.42
C VAL A 106 -14.49 6.75 -11.77
N ARG A 107 -14.55 6.70 -10.44
CA ARG A 107 -14.68 5.47 -9.66
C ARG A 107 -16.08 5.43 -9.08
N VAL A 108 -16.80 4.37 -9.34
CA VAL A 108 -18.15 4.13 -8.79
C VAL A 108 -18.08 3.01 -7.77
N TRP A 109 -18.58 3.29 -6.58
CA TRP A 109 -18.52 2.42 -5.41
C TRP A 109 -19.89 1.90 -5.05
N GLU A 110 -19.97 0.67 -4.56
CA GLU A 110 -21.17 0.10 -3.97
C GLU A 110 -21.01 -0.11 -2.46
N ARG A 111 -22.09 0.13 -1.72
CA ARG A 111 -22.16 -0.16 -0.30
C ARG A 111 -22.12 -1.65 -0.07
N ALA A 112 -21.27 -2.10 0.88
CA ALA A 112 -21.24 -3.49 1.28
C ALA A 112 -22.49 -3.86 2.09
N GLU A 113 -22.99 -5.07 1.87
CA GLU A 113 -24.16 -5.58 2.58
C GLU A 113 -23.86 -5.92 4.06
N SER A 114 -22.59 -6.17 4.39
CA SER A 114 -22.12 -6.48 5.74
C SER A 114 -20.85 -5.71 6.10
N ALA A 115 -20.59 -5.60 7.41
CA ALA A 115 -19.38 -5.01 7.98
C ALA A 115 -18.23 -5.99 8.12
N ASP A 116 -18.30 -7.15 7.49
CA ASP A 116 -17.30 -8.20 7.62
C ASP A 116 -15.97 -7.80 6.97
N LEU A 117 -14.86 -8.15 7.64
CA LEU A 117 -13.52 -8.00 7.09
C LEU A 117 -13.23 -9.12 6.08
N SER A 118 -13.85 -9.05 4.93
CA SER A 118 -13.70 -10.02 3.83
C SER A 118 -12.83 -9.47 2.71
N GLU A 119 -12.35 -10.32 1.82
CA GLU A 119 -11.58 -9.90 0.64
C GLU A 119 -12.37 -8.96 -0.28
N SER A 120 -13.71 -8.99 -0.23
CA SER A 120 -14.56 -8.09 -1.01
C SER A 120 -14.64 -6.67 -0.45
N THR A 121 -14.34 -6.47 0.84
CA THR A 121 -14.45 -5.17 1.52
C THR A 121 -13.10 -4.64 2.00
N VAL A 122 -12.15 -5.52 2.33
CA VAL A 122 -10.88 -5.16 2.95
C VAL A 122 -9.71 -5.68 2.12
N ARG A 123 -8.75 -4.81 1.82
CA ARG A 123 -7.43 -5.19 1.33
C ARG A 123 -6.52 -5.46 2.50
N THR A 124 -5.76 -6.54 2.44
CA THR A 124 -4.66 -6.81 3.35
C THR A 124 -3.34 -6.31 2.77
N TYR A 125 -2.40 -5.95 3.65
CA TYR A 125 -1.06 -5.50 3.30
C TYR A 125 -0.04 -6.30 4.08
N GLY A 126 1.06 -6.67 3.43
CA GLY A 126 2.08 -7.50 4.04
C GLY A 126 1.57 -8.89 4.40
N ARG A 127 2.37 -9.66 5.13
CA ARG A 127 1.99 -11.02 5.57
C ARG A 127 0.98 -10.99 6.69
N THR A 128 -0.29 -11.05 6.34
CA THR A 128 -1.42 -11.19 7.26
C THR A 128 -2.02 -12.59 7.16
N TYR A 129 -2.77 -13.00 8.17
CA TYR A 129 -3.48 -14.28 8.16
C TYR A 129 -4.77 -14.22 8.98
N GLY A 130 -5.73 -15.07 8.62
CA GLY A 130 -6.98 -15.21 9.37
C GLY A 130 -6.74 -15.86 10.73
N GLN A 131 -7.25 -15.26 11.80
CA GLN A 131 -7.19 -15.82 13.16
C GLN A 131 -8.43 -15.40 13.95
N ASN A 132 -9.11 -16.35 14.58
CA ASN A 132 -10.26 -16.10 15.48
C ASN A 132 -11.32 -15.14 14.89
N GLY A 133 -11.59 -15.24 13.59
CA GLY A 133 -12.57 -14.39 12.90
C GLY A 133 -12.09 -12.98 12.58
N GLY A 134 -10.79 -12.69 12.72
CA GLY A 134 -10.17 -11.42 12.34
C GLY A 134 -8.93 -11.63 11.49
N ILE A 135 -8.22 -10.54 11.18
CA ILE A 135 -7.00 -10.48 10.38
C ILE A 135 -5.83 -10.15 11.30
N ALA A 136 -4.91 -11.10 11.47
CA ALA A 136 -3.70 -10.93 12.26
C ALA A 136 -2.60 -10.21 11.47
N ALA A 137 -1.95 -9.24 12.11
CA ALA A 137 -0.82 -8.48 11.61
C ALA A 137 0.34 -8.53 12.62
N ASP A 138 1.37 -9.32 12.31
CA ASP A 138 2.52 -9.52 13.18
C ASP A 138 3.72 -8.67 12.76
N ASN A 139 4.03 -8.65 11.47
CA ASN A 139 5.17 -7.94 10.93
C ASN A 139 4.94 -6.43 10.82
N VAL A 140 6.01 -5.65 10.76
CA VAL A 140 5.94 -4.24 10.36
C VAL A 140 5.34 -4.11 8.96
N ASN A 141 4.64 -3.02 8.70
CA ASN A 141 3.96 -2.78 7.43
C ASN A 141 2.95 -3.87 7.02
N SER A 142 2.49 -4.70 7.97
CA SER A 142 1.32 -5.52 7.78
C SER A 142 0.08 -4.82 8.35
N GLY A 143 -1.07 -5.01 7.72
CA GLY A 143 -2.28 -4.32 8.14
C GLY A 143 -3.45 -4.48 7.18
N ILE A 144 -4.40 -3.56 7.27
CA ILE A 144 -5.61 -3.55 6.46
C ILE A 144 -5.87 -2.18 5.85
N GLY A 145 -6.61 -2.17 4.74
CA GLY A 145 -7.17 -0.96 4.16
C GLY A 145 -8.54 -1.21 3.58
N PHE A 146 -9.39 -0.22 3.61
CA PHE A 146 -10.74 -0.28 3.06
C PHE A 146 -11.26 1.12 2.73
N SER A 147 -12.33 1.16 1.94
CA SER A 147 -13.08 2.38 1.67
C SER A 147 -14.41 2.36 2.40
N PHE A 148 -14.89 3.54 2.79
CA PHE A 148 -16.15 3.71 3.47
C PHE A 148 -16.84 5.01 3.04
N TYR A 149 -18.16 5.03 3.13
CA TYR A 149 -18.95 6.25 3.00
C TYR A 149 -19.37 6.74 4.38
N GLY A 150 -19.06 7.99 4.72
CA GLY A 150 -19.47 8.53 6.02
C GLY A 150 -18.64 9.69 6.49
N THR A 151 -18.64 9.89 7.82
CA THR A 151 -17.99 11.01 8.52
C THR A 151 -17.01 10.57 9.59
N GLN A 152 -16.89 9.26 9.84
CA GLN A 152 -16.02 8.70 10.87
C GLN A 152 -15.57 7.28 10.55
N CYS A 153 -14.45 6.87 11.14
CA CYS A 153 -13.95 5.51 11.04
C CYS A 153 -13.46 5.01 12.40
N ARG A 154 -14.00 3.87 12.83
CA ARG A 154 -13.60 3.17 14.05
C ARG A 154 -13.32 1.71 13.75
N ILE A 155 -12.22 1.21 14.26
CA ILE A 155 -11.76 -0.17 14.02
C ILE A 155 -11.63 -0.89 15.36
N GLN A 156 -12.11 -2.12 15.40
CA GLN A 156 -11.96 -3.02 16.55
C GLN A 156 -10.64 -3.77 16.42
N ILE A 157 -9.80 -3.65 17.45
CA ILE A 157 -8.46 -4.25 17.47
C ILE A 157 -8.26 -4.99 18.79
N TYR A 158 -7.84 -6.25 18.70
CA TYR A 158 -7.36 -7.01 19.82
C TYR A 158 -5.84 -6.91 19.93
N ASN A 159 -5.34 -6.42 21.08
CA ASN A 159 -3.92 -6.40 21.41
C ASN A 159 -3.60 -7.54 22.38
N SER A 160 -2.80 -8.50 21.94
CA SER A 160 -2.51 -9.70 22.71
C SER A 160 -1.61 -9.46 23.93
N ALA A 161 -0.73 -8.46 23.87
CA ALA A 161 0.40 -8.35 24.80
C ALA A 161 0.18 -7.40 25.98
N GLY A 162 -0.83 -6.53 25.93
CA GLY A 162 -1.02 -5.52 26.99
C GLY A 162 0.07 -4.45 27.08
N THR A 163 1.08 -4.54 26.22
CA THR A 163 2.12 -3.52 26.04
C THR A 163 1.75 -2.58 24.90
N THR A 164 2.24 -1.36 24.95
CA THR A 164 1.96 -0.38 23.90
C THR A 164 2.55 -0.85 22.58
N GLN A 165 1.67 -0.94 21.57
CA GLN A 165 2.00 -1.11 20.17
C GLN A 165 1.73 0.19 19.45
N TYR A 166 2.23 0.34 18.25
CA TYR A 166 1.90 1.49 17.42
C TYR A 166 1.40 1.03 16.06
N LEU A 167 0.38 1.74 15.59
CA LEU A 167 -0.09 1.70 14.21
C LEU A 167 0.20 3.03 13.55
N ARG A 168 0.32 3.04 12.23
CA ARG A 168 0.22 4.24 11.42
C ARG A 168 -0.96 4.09 10.49
N TYR A 169 -1.82 5.10 10.44
CA TYR A 169 -2.92 5.12 9.50
C TYR A 169 -2.77 6.26 8.49
N TYR A 170 -3.30 6.02 7.32
CA TYR A 170 -3.28 6.92 6.18
C TYR A 170 -4.72 7.10 5.71
N LEU A 171 -5.19 8.33 5.67
CA LEU A 171 -6.56 8.69 5.29
C LEU A 171 -6.54 9.42 3.96
N ASP A 172 -7.41 9.04 3.02
CA ASP A 172 -7.62 9.73 1.74
C ASP A 172 -6.34 10.01 0.95
N GLY A 173 -5.44 9.03 0.91
CA GLY A 173 -4.18 9.15 0.19
C GLY A 173 -3.10 10.00 0.87
N ASP A 174 -3.31 10.42 2.14
CA ASP A 174 -2.24 11.04 2.92
C ASP A 174 -1.01 10.12 2.97
N ARG A 175 0.14 10.60 2.51
CA ARG A 175 1.39 9.82 2.44
C ARG A 175 2.20 9.83 3.72
N GLU A 176 2.02 10.84 4.56
CA GLU A 176 2.75 10.92 5.84
C GLU A 176 2.10 10.05 6.90
N GLY A 177 0.78 9.98 6.92
CA GLY A 177 -0.01 9.21 7.86
C GLY A 177 0.18 9.68 9.31
N ARG A 178 -0.61 9.12 10.21
CA ARG A 178 -0.56 9.45 11.64
C ARG A 178 -0.25 8.22 12.47
N ARG A 179 0.78 8.31 13.31
CA ARG A 179 1.16 7.24 14.25
C ARG A 179 0.32 7.34 15.52
N VAL A 180 -0.29 6.23 15.94
CA VAL A 180 -1.15 6.16 17.12
C VAL A 180 -0.78 4.97 18.02
N PRO A 181 -0.85 5.12 19.36
CA PRO A 181 -0.58 4.03 20.29
C PRO A 181 -1.80 3.12 20.46
N ILE A 182 -1.57 1.81 20.49
CA ILE A 182 -2.51 0.76 20.85
C ILE A 182 -2.00 0.14 22.16
N SER A 183 -2.39 0.72 23.30
CA SER A 183 -1.77 0.41 24.59
C SER A 183 -2.59 -0.47 25.51
N ARG A 184 -3.84 -0.78 25.15
CA ARG A 184 -4.74 -1.59 26.01
C ARG A 184 -4.73 -3.04 25.58
N ALA A 185 -4.55 -3.94 26.55
CA ALA A 185 -4.74 -5.36 26.35
C ALA A 185 -6.22 -5.70 26.06
N GLY A 186 -6.43 -6.75 25.26
CA GLY A 186 -7.77 -7.21 24.90
C GLY A 186 -8.36 -6.46 23.71
N LEU A 187 -9.67 -6.65 23.51
CA LEU A 187 -10.42 -6.08 22.39
C LEU A 187 -10.91 -4.67 22.74
N HIS A 188 -10.57 -3.72 21.90
CA HIS A 188 -11.01 -2.33 22.02
C HIS A 188 -11.30 -1.71 20.66
N THR A 189 -12.22 -0.74 20.67
CA THR A 189 -12.49 0.10 19.50
C THR A 189 -11.62 1.36 19.54
N TYR A 190 -10.96 1.65 18.44
CA TYR A 190 -10.12 2.83 18.24
C TYR A 190 -10.70 3.72 17.14
N SER A 191 -10.81 5.02 17.40
CA SER A 191 -11.21 6.01 16.39
C SER A 191 -9.98 6.48 15.63
N PHE A 192 -9.97 6.25 14.31
CA PHE A 192 -8.90 6.69 13.41
C PHE A 192 -9.27 7.97 12.66
N ALA A 193 -10.57 8.20 12.46
CA ALA A 193 -11.09 9.42 11.86
C ALA A 193 -12.43 9.80 12.50
N ALA A 194 -12.69 11.09 12.63
CA ALA A 194 -13.93 11.66 13.10
C ALA A 194 -14.11 13.04 12.47
N ASP A 195 -15.38 13.47 12.40
CA ASP A 195 -15.76 14.80 11.88
C ASP A 195 -15.26 15.06 10.45
N LEU A 196 -15.24 14.02 9.62
CA LEU A 196 -14.97 14.14 8.18
C LEU A 196 -16.19 14.78 7.50
N GLU A 197 -15.97 15.40 6.34
CA GLU A 197 -17.08 15.76 5.47
C GLU A 197 -17.81 14.50 4.99
N PRO A 198 -19.13 14.49 4.86
CA PRO A 198 -19.85 13.33 4.35
C PRO A 198 -19.40 12.98 2.94
N GLY A 199 -18.87 11.77 2.75
CA GLY A 199 -18.31 11.37 1.46
C GLY A 199 -17.69 9.97 1.47
N ILE A 200 -17.09 9.62 0.35
CA ILE A 200 -16.30 8.41 0.19
C ILE A 200 -14.88 8.70 0.68
N HIS A 201 -14.44 7.89 1.62
CA HIS A 201 -13.12 7.97 2.22
C HIS A 201 -12.39 6.64 2.10
N SER A 202 -11.09 6.68 2.11
CA SER A 202 -10.23 5.50 2.17
C SER A 202 -9.31 5.54 3.38
N ILE A 203 -9.10 4.41 4.02
CA ILE A 203 -8.16 4.29 5.13
C ILE A 203 -7.27 3.07 4.95
N ARG A 204 -5.97 3.25 5.25
CA ARG A 204 -5.00 2.16 5.39
C ARG A 204 -4.42 2.22 6.79
N VAL A 205 -4.42 1.11 7.52
CA VAL A 205 -3.93 1.01 8.90
C VAL A 205 -2.85 -0.07 8.96
N MET A 206 -1.63 0.34 9.27
CA MET A 206 -0.43 -0.48 9.19
C MET A 206 0.24 -0.62 10.55
N LYS A 207 0.71 -1.81 10.88
CA LYS A 207 1.49 -2.06 12.09
C LYS A 207 2.87 -1.39 11.98
N ALA A 208 3.17 -0.48 12.91
CA ALA A 208 4.41 0.28 12.92
C ALA A 208 5.52 -0.38 13.75
N THR A 209 5.16 -1.26 14.69
CA THR A 209 6.11 -1.92 15.59
C THR A 209 6.45 -3.33 15.12
N GLU A 210 7.69 -3.76 15.31
CA GLU A 210 8.09 -5.13 14.97
C GLU A 210 7.37 -6.18 15.86
N GLN A 211 7.41 -7.43 15.41
CA GLN A 211 6.70 -8.54 16.07
C GLN A 211 7.35 -9.00 17.38
N ASN A 212 8.63 -8.73 17.58
CA ASN A 212 9.37 -9.15 18.77
C ASN A 212 10.49 -8.16 19.06
N LEU A 213 10.37 -7.42 20.14
CA LEU A 213 11.43 -6.56 20.66
C LEU A 213 11.85 -7.05 22.05
N TRP A 214 13.12 -7.46 22.19
CA TRP A 214 13.70 -7.92 23.47
C TRP A 214 12.90 -9.04 24.15
N GLY A 215 12.41 -10.03 23.36
CA GLY A 215 11.70 -11.19 23.86
C GLY A 215 10.23 -10.96 24.20
N THR A 216 9.69 -9.78 23.91
CA THR A 216 8.24 -9.52 24.00
C THR A 216 7.61 -9.64 22.62
N SER A 217 6.67 -10.58 22.49
CA SER A 217 5.98 -10.84 21.23
C SER A 217 4.75 -9.96 21.11
N PHE A 218 4.53 -9.42 19.91
CA PHE A 218 3.47 -8.45 19.63
C PHE A 218 2.66 -8.86 18.41
N SER A 219 1.42 -9.27 18.62
CA SER A 219 0.44 -9.47 17.56
C SER A 219 -0.72 -8.51 17.74
N LEU A 220 -1.20 -7.95 16.63
CA LEU A 220 -2.44 -7.20 16.58
C LEU A 220 -3.43 -7.95 15.69
N LEU A 221 -4.68 -8.02 16.12
CA LEU A 221 -5.76 -8.66 15.40
C LEU A 221 -6.84 -7.61 15.10
N PHE A 222 -7.06 -7.31 13.83
CA PHE A 222 -8.18 -6.52 13.35
C PHE A 222 -9.42 -7.41 13.34
N THR A 223 -10.46 -7.05 14.09
CA THR A 223 -11.64 -7.92 14.28
C THR A 223 -12.91 -7.37 13.69
N GLY A 224 -12.96 -6.08 13.32
CA GLY A 224 -14.12 -5.46 12.69
C GLY A 224 -13.97 -3.96 12.51
N VAL A 225 -14.90 -3.42 11.74
CA VAL A 225 -15.12 -1.98 11.59
C VAL A 225 -16.49 -1.68 12.21
N GLU A 226 -16.58 -0.65 13.04
CA GLU A 226 -17.88 -0.20 13.53
C GLU A 226 -18.61 0.54 12.42
N THR A 227 -19.68 -0.07 11.92
CA THR A 227 -20.58 0.50 10.92
C THR A 227 -21.85 1.01 11.57
N GLY A 228 -22.60 1.84 10.85
CA GLY A 228 -23.82 2.47 11.30
C GLY A 228 -23.85 3.96 10.94
N GLU A 229 -24.47 4.79 11.77
CA GLU A 229 -24.54 6.24 11.52
C GLU A 229 -23.14 6.84 11.37
N GLY A 230 -22.82 7.31 10.17
CA GLY A 230 -21.54 7.93 9.82
C GLY A 230 -20.42 7.00 9.36
N CYS A 231 -20.68 5.69 9.14
CA CYS A 231 -19.73 4.78 8.52
C CYS A 231 -20.44 3.59 7.84
N GLU A 232 -20.32 3.48 6.53
CA GLU A 232 -20.79 2.35 5.73
C GLU A 232 -19.62 1.81 4.91
N LEU A 233 -19.29 0.52 5.04
CA LEU A 233 -18.23 -0.09 4.23
C LEU A 233 -18.63 -0.12 2.76
N LEU A 234 -17.64 0.01 1.89
CA LEU A 234 -17.79 -0.12 0.46
C LEU A 234 -17.12 -1.40 -0.04
N TYR A 235 -17.65 -2.00 -1.10
CA TYR A 235 -16.96 -3.07 -1.79
C TYR A 235 -15.70 -2.54 -2.45
N ARG A 236 -14.65 -3.35 -2.46
CA ARG A 236 -13.40 -3.03 -3.14
C ARG A 236 -13.64 -2.94 -4.65
N LEU A 237 -13.02 -1.95 -5.26
CA LEU A 237 -12.92 -1.90 -6.72
C LEU A 237 -11.80 -2.83 -7.20
N PRO A 238 -11.88 -3.34 -8.44
CA PRO A 238 -10.75 -4.00 -9.09
C PRO A 238 -9.52 -3.10 -9.07
N GLU A 239 -8.36 -3.68 -8.76
CA GLU A 239 -7.10 -2.97 -8.71
C GLU A 239 -6.27 -3.29 -9.94
N GLU A 240 -5.47 -2.33 -10.40
CA GLU A 240 -4.48 -2.55 -11.43
C GLU A 240 -3.34 -3.40 -10.88
N GLU A 241 -2.70 -4.16 -11.77
CA GLU A 241 -1.49 -4.91 -11.44
C GLU A 241 -0.37 -3.93 -11.05
N ARG A 242 0.32 -4.25 -9.95
CA ARG A 242 1.38 -3.41 -9.40
C ARG A 242 2.69 -4.16 -9.36
N LEU A 243 3.77 -3.41 -9.39
CA LEU A 243 5.09 -3.95 -9.09
C LEU A 243 5.07 -4.65 -7.72
N LYS A 244 5.65 -5.85 -7.61
CA LYS A 244 5.70 -6.63 -6.38
C LYS A 244 7.12 -6.69 -5.84
N ILE A 245 7.31 -6.29 -4.59
CA ILE A 245 8.61 -6.24 -3.94
C ILE A 245 8.54 -6.83 -2.55
N ASP A 246 9.32 -7.87 -2.28
CA ASP A 246 9.45 -8.43 -0.94
C ASP A 246 10.73 -7.94 -0.27
N PHE A 247 10.60 -7.43 0.95
CA PHE A 247 11.71 -6.90 1.73
C PHE A 247 12.05 -7.81 2.91
N TYR A 248 13.30 -8.23 2.98
CA TYR A 248 13.84 -9.04 4.06
C TYR A 248 15.01 -8.30 4.73
N GLY A 249 15.04 -8.29 6.05
CA GLY A 249 16.13 -7.64 6.74
C GLY A 249 16.08 -7.75 8.26
N ASP A 250 16.96 -7.01 8.88
CA ASP A 250 17.16 -6.98 10.32
C ASP A 250 16.42 -5.81 11.02
N SER A 251 16.98 -5.31 12.12
CA SER A 251 16.48 -4.16 12.87
C SER A 251 16.31 -2.89 12.02
N ILE A 252 17.10 -2.75 10.96
CA ILE A 252 17.02 -1.60 10.04
C ILE A 252 15.69 -1.67 9.28
N THR A 253 15.34 -2.82 8.75
CA THR A 253 14.07 -3.05 8.05
C THR A 253 12.88 -3.00 9.00
N ALA A 254 13.06 -3.44 10.26
CA ALA A 254 12.06 -3.30 11.32
C ALA A 254 11.87 -1.84 11.81
N GLY A 255 12.77 -0.92 11.47
CA GLY A 255 12.72 0.49 11.85
C GLY A 255 13.08 0.76 13.31
N GLN A 256 13.91 -0.09 13.91
CA GLN A 256 14.32 0.10 15.29
C GLN A 256 15.06 1.42 15.48
N GLY A 257 14.64 2.19 16.51
CA GLY A 257 15.32 3.41 16.95
C GLY A 257 15.32 4.59 15.96
N ASN A 258 14.57 4.51 14.87
CA ASN A 258 14.60 5.51 13.79
C ASN A 258 13.89 6.83 14.14
N LEU A 259 13.07 6.86 15.20
CA LEU A 259 12.41 8.07 15.70
C LEU A 259 13.17 8.72 16.85
N ALA A 260 14.33 8.18 17.27
CA ALA A 260 15.11 8.74 18.34
C ALA A 260 15.78 10.06 17.93
N GLU A 261 15.92 10.97 18.89
CA GLU A 261 16.59 12.25 18.68
C GLU A 261 18.12 12.14 18.82
N SER A 262 18.60 11.01 19.39
CA SER A 262 20.03 10.80 19.67
C SER A 262 20.39 9.32 19.59
N SER A 263 21.59 9.05 19.06
CA SER A 263 22.18 7.70 19.05
C SER A 263 22.52 7.16 20.45
N ALA A 264 22.54 8.01 21.47
CA ALA A 264 22.74 7.61 22.86
C ALA A 264 21.47 7.05 23.52
N GLU A 265 20.30 7.21 22.90
CA GLU A 265 19.06 6.62 23.39
C GLU A 265 19.08 5.10 23.27
N GLY A 266 18.39 4.43 24.19
CA GLY A 266 18.09 3.01 24.08
C GLY A 266 16.97 2.78 23.05
N ILE A 267 17.08 1.69 22.29
CA ILE A 267 16.00 1.26 21.38
C ILE A 267 14.78 0.90 22.21
N SER A 268 13.62 1.34 21.76
CA SER A 268 12.32 1.07 22.39
C SER A 268 11.20 1.02 21.36
N VAL A 269 10.06 0.45 21.72
CA VAL A 269 8.83 0.48 20.90
C VAL A 269 8.40 1.92 20.60
N ALA A 270 8.63 2.84 21.55
CA ALA A 270 8.22 4.24 21.41
C ALA A 270 9.02 5.00 20.33
N ASN A 271 10.31 4.71 20.19
CA ASN A 271 11.19 5.37 19.23
C ASN A 271 11.50 4.53 17.99
N SER A 272 10.67 3.52 17.70
CA SER A 272 10.81 2.63 16.53
C SER A 272 9.56 2.66 15.66
N ASP A 273 9.73 2.73 14.33
CA ASP A 273 8.61 2.77 13.39
C ASP A 273 8.97 2.11 12.05
N GLY A 274 8.47 0.88 11.83
CA GLY A 274 8.71 0.12 10.61
C GLY A 274 8.06 0.73 9.37
N THR A 275 7.04 1.58 9.53
CA THR A 275 6.40 2.29 8.43
C THR A 275 7.22 3.49 7.92
N GLN A 276 8.31 3.83 8.61
CA GLN A 276 9.21 4.94 8.27
C GLN A 276 10.62 4.42 7.95
N THR A 277 10.68 3.32 7.18
CA THR A 277 11.94 2.68 6.79
C THR A 277 12.26 2.87 5.31
N TYR A 278 13.50 2.59 4.93
CA TYR A 278 13.93 2.60 3.53
C TYR A 278 13.03 1.70 2.68
N ALA A 279 12.65 0.53 3.20
CA ALA A 279 11.79 -0.42 2.51
C ALA A 279 10.38 0.14 2.28
N ALA A 280 9.75 0.70 3.34
CA ALA A 280 8.43 1.31 3.24
C ALA A 280 8.41 2.52 2.28
N PHE A 281 9.41 3.39 2.34
CA PHE A 281 9.52 4.53 1.44
C PHE A 281 9.80 4.13 -0.01
N THR A 282 10.58 3.05 -0.24
CA THR A 282 10.79 2.51 -1.59
C THR A 282 9.50 1.93 -2.17
N ALA A 283 8.77 1.14 -1.38
CA ALA A 283 7.48 0.59 -1.78
C ALA A 283 6.48 1.70 -2.14
N GLU A 284 6.38 2.75 -1.32
CA GLU A 284 5.51 3.90 -1.58
C GLU A 284 5.93 4.67 -2.85
N ALA A 285 7.24 4.89 -3.04
CA ALA A 285 7.77 5.63 -4.18
C ALA A 285 7.57 4.90 -5.52
N LEU A 286 7.50 3.57 -5.49
CA LEU A 286 7.27 2.72 -6.67
C LEU A 286 5.79 2.31 -6.82
N GLY A 287 4.94 2.63 -5.85
CA GLY A 287 3.54 2.18 -5.82
C GLY A 287 3.40 0.66 -5.76
N SER A 288 4.39 -0.03 -5.18
CA SER A 288 4.44 -1.49 -5.18
C SER A 288 3.50 -2.14 -4.17
N GLU A 289 3.10 -3.35 -4.47
CA GLU A 289 2.61 -4.33 -3.49
C GLU A 289 3.82 -4.98 -2.82
N SER A 290 3.84 -5.06 -1.48
CA SER A 290 5.06 -5.44 -0.79
C SER A 290 4.84 -6.18 0.51
N ASP A 291 5.67 -7.20 0.75
CA ASP A 291 5.80 -7.88 2.02
C ASP A 291 7.08 -7.42 2.75
N PHE A 292 7.02 -7.44 4.09
CA PHE A 292 8.13 -6.95 4.92
C PHE A 292 8.43 -7.95 6.04
N ILE A 293 9.62 -8.51 6.04
CA ILE A 293 10.17 -9.34 7.10
C ILE A 293 11.37 -8.63 7.70
N GLY A 294 11.16 -7.88 8.77
CA GLY A 294 12.19 -7.21 9.56
C GLY A 294 12.27 -7.81 10.96
N TYR A 295 13.44 -8.26 11.38
CA TYR A 295 13.63 -8.84 12.72
C TYR A 295 14.95 -8.39 13.35
N GLY A 296 14.86 -7.73 14.50
CA GLY A 296 16.04 -7.18 15.20
C GLY A 296 17.06 -8.22 15.60
N GLY A 297 18.34 -7.97 15.29
CA GLY A 297 19.44 -8.84 15.65
C GLY A 297 19.62 -10.08 14.77
N ILE A 298 18.81 -10.26 13.74
CA ILE A 298 18.87 -11.45 12.87
C ILE A 298 20.11 -11.44 11.98
N THR A 299 20.70 -12.62 11.80
CA THR A 299 21.78 -12.90 10.84
C THR A 299 21.25 -13.61 9.61
N VAL A 300 22.04 -13.73 8.56
CA VAL A 300 21.72 -14.53 7.37
C VAL A 300 21.48 -16.00 7.76
N LYS A 301 22.52 -16.68 8.27
CA LYS A 301 22.48 -18.08 8.70
C LYS A 301 23.42 -18.38 9.85
N ALA A 302 24.29 -17.42 10.21
CA ALA A 302 25.26 -17.58 11.28
C ALA A 302 24.58 -17.87 12.64
N PRO A 303 25.21 -18.65 13.52
CA PRO A 303 24.70 -18.85 14.85
C PRO A 303 24.69 -17.54 15.62
N LYS A 304 23.65 -17.36 16.39
CA LYS A 304 23.34 -16.30 17.36
C LYS A 304 24.26 -15.08 17.42
N TYR A 305 23.74 -13.95 17.03
CA TYR A 305 24.09 -12.66 17.55
C TYR A 305 22.88 -12.11 18.35
N TYR A 306 23.05 -11.52 19.50
CA TYR A 306 21.97 -11.02 20.38
C TYR A 306 20.94 -12.05 20.90
N GLY A 307 21.28 -13.31 21.02
CA GLY A 307 20.45 -14.26 21.78
C GLY A 307 19.21 -14.82 21.06
N THR A 308 19.03 -14.54 19.78
CA THR A 308 17.98 -15.17 18.98
C THR A 308 18.41 -16.54 18.44
N ASP A 309 17.50 -17.52 18.47
CA ASP A 309 17.73 -18.87 17.92
C ASP A 309 17.35 -18.97 16.44
N ILE A 310 16.83 -17.87 15.84
CA ILE A 310 16.37 -17.81 14.47
C ILE A 310 17.35 -17.01 13.60
N THR A 311 17.42 -17.38 12.34
CA THR A 311 18.18 -16.70 11.30
C THR A 311 17.24 -16.38 10.14
N MET A 312 17.60 -15.47 9.24
CA MET A 312 16.77 -15.21 8.07
C MET A 312 16.55 -16.49 7.26
N TYR A 313 17.58 -17.33 7.10
CA TYR A 313 17.48 -18.64 6.47
C TYR A 313 16.39 -19.52 7.06
N SER A 314 16.10 -19.42 8.36
CA SER A 314 15.09 -20.22 9.03
C SER A 314 13.67 -19.66 8.98
N ILE A 315 13.49 -18.33 8.75
CA ILE A 315 12.19 -17.67 8.90
C ILE A 315 11.63 -17.02 7.64
N TRP A 316 12.41 -16.87 6.58
CA TRP A 316 12.01 -16.11 5.40
C TRP A 316 10.68 -16.60 4.78
N HIS A 317 10.37 -17.89 4.93
CA HIS A 317 9.18 -18.56 4.40
C HIS A 317 8.01 -18.65 5.40
N TRP A 318 8.10 -18.05 6.58
CA TRP A 318 7.00 -18.06 7.55
C TRP A 318 6.11 -16.83 7.40
N TYR A 319 4.85 -16.95 7.84
CA TYR A 319 4.03 -15.76 8.03
C TYR A 319 4.71 -14.78 8.99
N SER A 320 5.19 -15.26 10.12
CA SER A 320 5.90 -14.50 11.14
C SER A 320 6.63 -15.43 12.11
N THR A 321 7.39 -14.88 13.05
CA THR A 321 7.97 -15.67 14.15
C THR A 321 6.91 -16.13 15.17
N LEU A 322 5.72 -15.54 15.15
CA LEU A 322 4.57 -15.92 15.98
C LEU A 322 3.69 -16.96 15.29
N ASN A 323 3.62 -16.92 13.97
CA ASN A 323 2.98 -17.92 13.13
C ASN A 323 4.01 -18.52 12.18
N ARG A 324 4.59 -19.67 12.56
CA ARG A 324 5.66 -20.35 11.85
C ARG A 324 5.15 -21.28 10.72
N THR A 325 3.89 -21.13 10.33
CA THR A 325 3.40 -21.84 9.13
C THR A 325 3.99 -21.20 7.88
N GLU A 326 4.12 -22.00 6.84
CA GLU A 326 4.65 -21.56 5.56
C GLU A 326 3.75 -20.50 4.94
N TYR A 327 4.34 -19.39 4.52
CA TYR A 327 3.68 -18.31 3.80
C TYR A 327 3.74 -18.60 2.30
N PRO A 328 2.61 -18.55 1.58
CA PRO A 328 2.60 -18.74 0.14
C PRO A 328 3.12 -17.48 -0.56
N VAL A 329 4.44 -17.37 -0.69
CA VAL A 329 5.04 -16.25 -1.43
C VAL A 329 4.53 -16.21 -2.87
N ASP A 330 4.42 -15.02 -3.44
CA ASP A 330 4.00 -14.87 -4.83
C ASP A 330 5.18 -15.16 -5.77
N PRO A 331 5.08 -16.20 -6.64
CA PRO A 331 6.14 -16.55 -7.58
C PRO A 331 6.35 -15.48 -8.68
N ASP A 332 5.42 -14.53 -8.81
CA ASP A 332 5.45 -13.41 -9.74
C ASP A 332 6.00 -12.12 -9.10
N THR A 333 6.61 -12.22 -7.91
CA THR A 333 7.33 -11.10 -7.28
C THR A 333 8.47 -10.63 -8.19
N ASP A 334 8.51 -9.33 -8.48
CA ASP A 334 9.51 -8.74 -9.39
C ASP A 334 10.89 -8.61 -8.71
N PHE A 335 10.90 -8.14 -7.46
CA PHE A 335 12.12 -7.91 -6.70
C PHE A 335 12.08 -8.54 -5.31
N VAL A 336 13.17 -9.20 -4.94
CA VAL A 336 13.45 -9.64 -3.58
C VAL A 336 14.61 -8.82 -3.04
N VAL A 337 14.32 -7.86 -2.17
CA VAL A 337 15.30 -6.94 -1.57
C VAL A 337 15.72 -7.46 -0.20
N ILE A 338 17.01 -7.75 -0.03
CA ILE A 338 17.55 -8.32 1.21
C ILE A 338 18.60 -7.38 1.79
N ASN A 339 18.34 -6.83 2.99
CA ASN A 339 19.29 -5.96 3.70
C ASN A 339 19.79 -6.65 4.98
N LEU A 340 20.85 -7.42 4.85
CA LEU A 340 21.46 -8.23 5.90
C LEU A 340 22.98 -8.11 5.91
N GLY A 341 23.61 -8.57 6.99
CA GLY A 341 25.05 -8.55 7.19
C GLY A 341 25.49 -7.69 8.35
N THR A 342 24.69 -6.75 8.82
CA THR A 342 25.02 -5.88 9.95
C THR A 342 25.27 -6.70 11.22
N ASN A 343 24.43 -7.66 11.53
CA ASN A 343 24.58 -8.54 12.69
C ASN A 343 25.65 -9.61 12.47
N ASP A 344 25.76 -10.12 11.24
CA ASP A 344 26.80 -11.08 10.86
C ASP A 344 28.21 -10.53 11.06
N ALA A 345 28.40 -9.22 10.87
CA ALA A 345 29.67 -8.53 11.14
C ALA A 345 30.14 -8.65 12.60
N GLY A 346 29.22 -8.85 13.54
CA GLY A 346 29.53 -9.04 14.97
C GLY A 346 29.79 -10.48 15.39
N VAL A 347 29.63 -11.45 14.50
CA VAL A 347 29.81 -12.89 14.83
C VAL A 347 31.29 -13.25 14.89
N THR A 348 31.75 -13.69 16.06
CA THR A 348 33.15 -14.03 16.30
C THR A 348 33.60 -15.21 15.43
N GLY A 349 34.73 -15.04 14.72
CA GLY A 349 35.30 -16.08 13.86
C GLY A 349 34.62 -16.26 12.51
N TYR A 350 33.66 -15.38 12.19
CA TYR A 350 32.97 -15.38 10.92
C TYR A 350 33.76 -14.56 9.88
N GLY A 351 33.93 -15.06 8.71
CA GLY A 351 34.72 -14.41 7.67
C GLY A 351 34.03 -14.44 6.30
N THR A 352 34.64 -13.79 5.33
CA THR A 352 34.10 -13.59 3.98
C THR A 352 33.54 -14.87 3.36
N GLN A 353 34.35 -15.95 3.34
CA GLN A 353 33.96 -17.20 2.70
C GLN A 353 32.74 -17.86 3.36
N GLN A 354 32.74 -17.93 4.70
CA GLN A 354 31.60 -18.54 5.42
C GLN A 354 30.34 -17.70 5.26
N PHE A 355 30.44 -16.38 5.34
CA PHE A 355 29.32 -15.48 5.11
C PHE A 355 28.77 -15.62 3.69
N ALA A 356 29.63 -15.66 2.67
CA ALA A 356 29.23 -15.88 1.28
C ALA A 356 28.49 -17.20 1.08
N GLN A 357 28.98 -18.29 1.66
CA GLN A 357 28.35 -19.61 1.57
C GLN A 357 26.96 -19.63 2.26
N ASP A 358 26.84 -18.98 3.40
CA ASP A 358 25.59 -18.90 4.14
C ASP A 358 24.55 -18.04 3.39
N TYR A 359 25.01 -16.93 2.81
CA TYR A 359 24.14 -16.06 2.00
C TYR A 359 23.72 -16.76 0.69
N LEU A 360 24.65 -17.43 0.02
CA LEU A 360 24.35 -18.23 -1.17
C LEU A 360 23.33 -19.35 -0.87
N SER A 361 23.44 -19.96 0.32
CA SER A 361 22.44 -20.94 0.77
C SER A 361 21.05 -20.32 0.89
N LEU A 362 20.95 -19.08 1.44
CA LEU A 362 19.69 -18.36 1.55
C LEU A 362 19.12 -18.04 0.16
N LEU A 363 19.93 -17.49 -0.76
CA LEU A 363 19.46 -17.15 -2.11
C LEU A 363 19.01 -18.40 -2.90
N ASN A 364 19.75 -19.51 -2.81
CA ASN A 364 19.37 -20.75 -3.48
C ASN A 364 18.04 -21.32 -2.95
N ASP A 365 17.79 -21.19 -1.64
CA ASP A 365 16.55 -21.63 -1.03
C ASP A 365 15.37 -20.73 -1.45
N MET A 366 15.56 -19.40 -1.40
CA MET A 366 14.56 -18.44 -1.81
C MET A 366 14.26 -18.50 -3.32
N SER A 367 15.25 -18.72 -4.17
CA SER A 367 15.09 -18.72 -5.64
C SER A 367 14.14 -19.80 -6.16
N ALA A 368 13.95 -20.88 -5.41
CA ALA A 368 12.95 -21.90 -5.73
C ALA A 368 11.50 -21.39 -5.60
N ALA A 369 11.27 -20.47 -4.68
CA ALA A 369 9.96 -19.84 -4.46
C ALA A 369 9.78 -18.55 -5.28
N TYR A 370 10.88 -17.91 -5.66
CA TYR A 370 10.95 -16.66 -6.44
C TYR A 370 11.64 -16.87 -7.80
N PRO A 371 11.08 -17.69 -8.69
CA PRO A 371 11.78 -18.17 -9.90
C PRO A 371 12.03 -17.08 -10.96
N ARG A 372 11.36 -15.93 -10.84
CA ARG A 372 11.43 -14.80 -11.80
C ARG A 372 11.96 -13.51 -11.20
N SER A 373 12.22 -13.50 -9.88
CA SER A 373 12.58 -12.29 -9.17
C SER A 373 14.04 -11.90 -9.38
N HIS A 374 14.29 -10.60 -9.45
CA HIS A 374 15.62 -10.03 -9.29
C HIS A 374 15.97 -9.91 -7.81
N PHE A 375 17.06 -10.52 -7.38
CA PHE A 375 17.53 -10.40 -6.00
C PHE A 375 18.41 -9.17 -5.84
N VAL A 376 18.07 -8.28 -4.90
CA VAL A 376 18.84 -7.05 -4.62
C VAL A 376 19.38 -7.09 -3.21
N LEU A 377 20.69 -7.33 -3.09
CA LEU A 377 21.38 -7.43 -1.82
C LEU A 377 21.84 -6.05 -1.38
N CYS A 378 21.23 -5.53 -0.32
CA CYS A 378 21.52 -4.21 0.24
C CYS A 378 22.45 -4.30 1.44
N TYR A 379 23.33 -3.29 1.62
CA TYR A 379 24.19 -3.17 2.81
C TYR A 379 24.69 -1.74 2.96
N GLY A 380 25.02 -1.32 4.21
CA GLY A 380 25.78 -0.09 4.46
C GLY A 380 25.11 0.91 5.37
N MET A 381 23.82 0.82 5.69
CA MET A 381 23.11 1.86 6.47
C MET A 381 23.67 2.06 7.88
N MET A 382 24.21 1.04 8.53
CA MET A 382 24.93 1.13 9.80
C MET A 382 26.46 1.07 9.63
N GLY A 383 26.97 1.51 8.48
CA GLY A 383 28.38 1.40 8.11
C GLY A 383 28.67 0.11 7.34
N THR A 384 29.91 -0.06 6.91
CA THR A 384 30.34 -1.24 6.14
C THR A 384 31.51 -1.94 6.82
N THR A 385 31.45 -3.27 6.80
CA THR A 385 32.55 -4.14 7.20
C THR A 385 33.10 -4.83 5.96
N TYR A 386 34.41 -4.78 5.75
CA TYR A 386 35.05 -5.26 4.51
C TYR A 386 34.69 -6.70 4.17
N PHE A 387 34.76 -7.63 5.13
CA PHE A 387 34.52 -9.04 4.84
C PHE A 387 33.03 -9.34 4.50
N ILE A 388 32.08 -8.55 5.03
CA ILE A 388 30.67 -8.65 4.67
C ILE A 388 30.45 -8.17 3.22
N GLU A 389 30.99 -6.99 2.87
CA GLU A 389 30.83 -6.46 1.50
C GLU A 389 31.48 -7.37 0.46
N GLN A 390 32.65 -7.92 0.76
CA GLN A 390 33.29 -8.93 -0.12
C GLN A 390 32.49 -10.22 -0.20
N GLY A 391 31.91 -10.66 0.90
CA GLY A 391 31.05 -11.85 0.93
C GLY A 391 29.76 -11.67 0.11
N ILE A 392 29.12 -10.49 0.17
CA ILE A 392 27.95 -10.19 -0.70
C ILE A 392 28.36 -10.29 -2.18
N ARG A 393 29.51 -9.70 -2.57
CA ARG A 393 29.99 -9.75 -3.96
C ARG A 393 30.30 -11.18 -4.40
N GLN A 394 30.96 -11.96 -3.56
CA GLN A 394 31.22 -13.36 -3.83
C GLN A 394 29.93 -14.18 -3.95
N THR A 395 28.92 -13.91 -3.09
CA THR A 395 27.59 -14.54 -3.21
C THR A 395 26.97 -14.28 -4.58
N ILE A 396 27.00 -13.03 -5.05
CA ILE A 396 26.45 -12.67 -6.37
C ILE A 396 27.20 -13.35 -7.51
N GLU A 397 28.53 -13.44 -7.44
CA GLU A 397 29.35 -14.11 -8.44
C GLU A 397 29.08 -15.63 -8.52
N GLU A 398 28.77 -16.26 -7.39
CA GLU A 398 28.51 -17.71 -7.28
C GLU A 398 27.03 -18.07 -7.46
N PHE A 399 26.11 -17.12 -7.38
CA PHE A 399 24.69 -17.37 -7.53
C PHE A 399 24.32 -17.58 -8.99
N SER A 400 23.54 -18.63 -9.29
CA SER A 400 23.15 -18.97 -10.67
C SER A 400 21.98 -18.15 -11.22
N GLY A 401 21.26 -17.42 -10.37
CA GLY A 401 20.16 -16.53 -10.75
C GLY A 401 20.64 -15.09 -10.93
N GLU A 402 19.68 -14.17 -11.04
CA GLU A 402 19.98 -12.74 -11.15
C GLU A 402 20.03 -12.08 -9.77
N ALA A 403 21.22 -11.59 -9.40
CA ALA A 403 21.43 -10.89 -8.14
C ALA A 403 22.31 -9.66 -8.32
N TYR A 404 22.00 -8.59 -7.57
CA TYR A 404 22.63 -7.29 -7.69
C TYR A 404 23.01 -6.73 -6.32
N TYR A 405 24.08 -5.95 -6.25
CA TYR A 405 24.48 -5.26 -5.02
C TYR A 405 24.08 -3.78 -5.04
N CYS A 406 23.28 -3.38 -4.07
CA CYS A 406 22.93 -1.98 -3.84
C CYS A 406 23.52 -1.49 -2.52
N ARG A 407 24.55 -0.63 -2.60
CA ARG A 407 25.12 0.00 -1.40
C ARG A 407 24.24 1.15 -0.95
N LEU A 408 23.70 1.05 0.27
CA LEU A 408 22.88 2.09 0.88
C LEU A 408 23.75 3.10 1.68
N PRO A 409 23.35 4.39 1.70
CA PRO A 409 24.07 5.42 2.45
C PRO A 409 24.00 5.16 3.97
N SER A 410 25.11 5.43 4.67
CA SER A 410 25.19 5.24 6.12
C SER A 410 24.55 6.39 6.88
N ASN A 411 23.82 6.06 7.95
CA ASN A 411 23.30 7.00 8.94
C ASN A 411 23.28 6.31 10.32
N LEU A 412 23.93 6.90 11.31
CA LEU A 412 24.15 6.33 12.65
C LEU A 412 23.57 7.23 13.75
N LEU A 413 22.56 8.04 13.45
CA LEU A 413 22.09 9.11 14.32
C LEU A 413 20.88 8.72 15.18
N GLY A 414 20.17 7.63 14.87
CA GLY A 414 19.05 7.11 15.66
C GLY A 414 19.52 6.26 16.84
N ALA A 415 18.59 5.79 17.66
CA ALA A 415 18.88 5.03 18.88
C ALA A 415 19.80 3.83 18.62
N GLY A 416 20.78 3.64 19.49
CA GLY A 416 21.75 2.55 19.36
C GLY A 416 22.50 2.57 18.03
N SER A 417 22.73 3.74 17.46
CA SER A 417 23.36 3.96 16.15
C SER A 417 22.60 3.38 14.96
N HIS A 418 21.29 3.18 15.08
CA HIS A 418 20.44 2.85 13.94
C HIS A 418 20.20 4.09 13.05
N PRO A 419 19.76 3.91 11.80
CA PRO A 419 19.42 5.03 10.93
C PRO A 419 18.20 5.80 11.45
N THR A 420 18.22 7.13 11.33
CA THR A 420 17.03 7.99 11.52
C THR A 420 16.08 7.89 10.33
N VAL A 421 14.87 8.43 10.46
CA VAL A 421 13.91 8.54 9.34
C VAL A 421 14.53 9.23 8.13
N GLU A 422 15.36 10.27 8.33
CA GLU A 422 16.08 10.93 7.22
C GLU A 422 17.08 9.99 6.56
N GLY A 423 17.82 9.19 7.36
CA GLY A 423 18.71 8.16 6.83
C GLY A 423 17.96 7.13 6.00
N HIS A 424 16.79 6.71 6.48
CA HIS A 424 15.90 5.82 5.73
C HIS A 424 15.37 6.44 4.43
N ARG A 425 14.98 7.72 4.41
CA ARG A 425 14.57 8.41 3.18
C ARG A 425 15.71 8.51 2.16
N ALA A 426 16.93 8.80 2.61
CA ALA A 426 18.10 8.82 1.73
C ALA A 426 18.41 7.44 1.14
N ALA A 427 18.30 6.39 1.94
CA ALA A 427 18.50 5.01 1.48
C ALA A 427 17.40 4.57 0.51
N ALA A 428 16.13 4.93 0.77
CA ALA A 428 15.01 4.68 -0.13
C ALA A 428 15.20 5.34 -1.49
N LYS A 429 15.66 6.60 -1.52
CA LYS A 429 15.96 7.28 -2.78
C LYS A 429 16.99 6.50 -3.60
N THR A 430 18.11 6.10 -2.95
CA THR A 430 19.16 5.31 -3.60
C THR A 430 18.62 3.98 -4.14
N LEU A 431 17.84 3.25 -3.32
CA LEU A 431 17.29 1.95 -3.72
C LEU A 431 16.25 2.10 -4.85
N THR A 432 15.35 3.10 -4.75
CA THR A 432 14.34 3.37 -5.78
C THR A 432 14.99 3.70 -7.13
N GLU A 433 16.01 4.57 -7.13
CA GLU A 433 16.78 4.90 -8.34
C GLU A 433 17.48 3.67 -8.90
N PHE A 434 18.03 2.80 -8.03
CA PHE A 434 18.69 1.56 -8.44
C PHE A 434 17.69 0.57 -9.06
N LEU A 435 16.55 0.28 -8.40
CA LEU A 435 15.54 -0.64 -8.92
C LEU A 435 14.99 -0.22 -10.28
N LYS A 436 14.87 1.09 -10.56
CA LYS A 436 14.46 1.62 -11.86
C LYS A 436 15.46 1.36 -12.99
N THR A 437 16.67 0.91 -12.69
CA THR A 437 17.69 0.58 -13.70
C THR A 437 17.71 -0.89 -14.08
N LEU A 438 17.01 -1.72 -13.33
CA LEU A 438 16.86 -3.16 -13.55
C LEU A 438 15.59 -3.47 -14.34
#